data_0a7cffa75ed79c7ac88fbc61d8129542
#
_entry.id   0a7cffa75ed79c7ac88fbc61d8129542
#
_cell.length_a   1.000
_cell.length_b   1.000
_cell.length_c   1.000
_cell.angle_alpha   90.00
_cell.angle_beta   90.00
_cell.angle_gamma   90.00
#
_symmetry.space_group_name_H-M   'P 1'
#
loop_
_entity.id
_entity.type
_entity.pdbx_description
1 polymer ?
#
loop_
_entity_poly.entity_id
_entity_poly.type
_entity_poly.pdbx_seq_one_letter_code
_entity_poly.pdbx_strand_id
1 'polypeptide(L)'
;MIMKKLVFFVFTLFLAAEASAQFTMPDLFSGKAKVVFLGLDFTQAKYIGRIGFTDPAAIKNQHMVSWNNLIEAEPKKFSLEKPLKLKDGQYTAQVTDMIKYNKAANVEDNIIDDEYTITEDKVKKSVAKYSLTDKDGIGVVYVVESLNKTAETLYAWVTFIDLASKKVIYTEKIEGKAGGFGFRNYWAGGVYKINNEIASRYKGWSKTLK
;
A
#
# COMPACT_ATOMS: atom_id res chain seq x y z
N MET A 1 32.64 63.54 21.14
CA MET A 1 31.45 62.99 20.49
C MET A 1 31.83 61.61 19.92
N ILE A 2 31.51 60.54 20.63
CA ILE A 2 31.97 59.20 20.33
C ILE A 2 30.82 58.45 19.63
N MET A 3 30.97 58.20 18.32
CA MET A 3 30.00 57.37 17.56
C MET A 3 30.21 55.89 17.88
N LYS A 4 29.24 55.25 18.56
CA LYS A 4 29.18 53.83 18.75
C LYS A 4 28.71 53.18 17.46
N LYS A 5 29.60 52.41 16.81
CA LYS A 5 29.24 51.55 15.67
C LYS A 5 28.50 50.32 16.21
N LEU A 6 27.21 50.21 15.88
CA LEU A 6 26.39 49.04 16.17
C LEU A 6 26.65 47.99 15.07
N VAL A 7 27.34 46.91 15.40
CA VAL A 7 27.54 45.78 14.52
C VAL A 7 26.32 44.87 14.63
N PHE A 8 25.48 44.80 13.58
CA PHE A 8 24.34 43.89 13.48
C PHE A 8 24.85 42.54 13.00
N PHE A 9 24.89 41.57 13.91
CA PHE A 9 25.25 40.17 13.58
C PHE A 9 24.01 39.45 13.12
N VAL A 10 23.83 39.31 11.78
CA VAL A 10 22.74 38.55 11.21
C VAL A 10 23.10 37.07 11.30
N PHE A 11 22.50 36.38 12.24
CA PHE A 11 22.62 34.93 12.40
C PHE A 11 21.68 34.25 11.38
N THR A 12 22.18 33.93 10.19
CA THR A 12 21.45 33.11 9.22
C THR A 12 21.42 31.69 9.73
N LEU A 13 20.27 31.29 10.30
CA LEU A 13 19.98 29.88 10.60
C LEU A 13 19.84 29.11 9.26
N PHE A 14 20.89 28.43 8.85
CA PHE A 14 20.77 27.39 7.82
C PHE A 14 20.00 26.22 8.41
N LEU A 15 18.70 26.14 8.16
CA LEU A 15 17.94 24.90 8.27
C LEU A 15 18.50 23.94 7.20
N ALA A 16 19.46 23.14 7.57
CA ALA A 16 19.82 21.96 6.78
C ALA A 16 18.60 21.01 6.81
N ALA A 17 17.75 21.11 5.81
CA ALA A 17 16.80 20.04 5.52
C ALA A 17 17.66 18.82 5.18
N GLU A 18 17.74 17.87 6.11
CA GLU A 18 18.30 16.58 5.81
C GLU A 18 17.47 15.99 4.68
N ALA A 19 18.00 16.03 3.46
CA ALA A 19 17.47 15.31 2.33
C ALA A 19 17.77 13.83 2.58
N SER A 20 16.87 13.14 3.30
CA SER A 20 16.97 11.69 3.38
C SER A 20 16.90 11.15 1.96
N ALA A 21 17.91 10.38 1.58
CA ALA A 21 17.97 9.79 0.24
C ALA A 21 16.70 8.96 0.02
N GLN A 22 15.96 9.30 -1.03
CA GLN A 22 14.75 8.58 -1.38
C GLN A 22 15.11 7.17 -1.85
N PHE A 23 14.49 6.15 -1.27
CA PHE A 23 14.63 4.78 -1.74
C PHE A 23 14.04 4.60 -3.15
N THR A 24 14.64 3.64 -3.88
CA THR A 24 14.28 3.33 -5.27
C THR A 24 14.06 1.83 -5.45
N MET A 25 13.53 1.39 -6.61
CA MET A 25 13.41 -0.04 -6.90
C MET A 25 14.76 -0.78 -6.92
N PRO A 26 15.87 -0.21 -7.42
CA PRO A 26 17.20 -0.79 -7.23
C PRO A 26 17.59 -1.07 -5.77
N ASP A 27 17.19 -0.24 -4.82
CA ASP A 27 17.45 -0.47 -3.39
C ASP A 27 16.67 -1.68 -2.86
N LEU A 28 15.46 -1.93 -3.36
CA LEU A 28 14.71 -3.16 -3.10
C LEU A 28 15.46 -4.39 -3.63
N PHE A 29 15.87 -4.36 -4.90
CA PHE A 29 16.49 -5.52 -5.56
C PHE A 29 17.87 -5.86 -5.02
N SER A 30 18.64 -4.88 -4.58
CA SER A 30 19.95 -5.07 -3.95
C SER A 30 19.86 -5.54 -2.49
N GLY A 31 18.66 -5.45 -1.90
CA GLY A 31 18.44 -5.77 -0.48
C GLY A 31 18.97 -4.69 0.46
N LYS A 32 19.13 -3.46 0.00
CA LYS A 32 19.56 -2.32 0.79
C LYS A 32 18.43 -1.73 1.64
N ALA A 33 17.20 -1.75 1.09
CA ALA A 33 16.04 -1.22 1.77
C ALA A 33 15.35 -2.29 2.64
N LYS A 34 14.87 -1.89 3.81
CA LYS A 34 13.82 -2.63 4.53
C LYS A 34 12.50 -2.52 3.78
N VAL A 35 11.67 -3.52 3.90
CA VAL A 35 10.34 -3.56 3.27
C VAL A 35 9.28 -3.70 4.34
N VAL A 36 8.33 -2.76 4.35
CA VAL A 36 7.18 -2.77 5.25
C VAL A 36 5.91 -2.99 4.44
N PHE A 37 5.22 -4.11 4.64
CA PHE A 37 3.91 -4.30 4.04
C PHE A 37 2.85 -3.57 4.87
N LEU A 38 2.32 -2.50 4.31
CA LEU A 38 1.35 -1.62 4.97
C LEU A 38 -0.08 -2.18 4.96
N GLY A 39 -0.35 -3.17 4.10
CA GLY A 39 -1.67 -3.77 3.96
C GLY A 39 -2.48 -3.30 2.77
N LEU A 40 -3.81 -3.35 2.92
CA LEU A 40 -4.81 -3.11 1.88
C LEU A 40 -5.52 -1.78 2.14
N ASP A 41 -5.45 -0.84 1.20
CA ASP A 41 -6.21 0.42 1.19
C ASP A 41 -7.50 0.24 0.41
N PHE A 42 -8.64 0.32 1.08
CA PHE A 42 -9.99 0.21 0.50
C PHE A 42 -10.67 1.57 0.25
N THR A 43 -9.97 2.69 0.48
CA THR A 43 -10.61 4.03 0.38
C THR A 43 -11.02 4.39 -1.05
N GLN A 44 -10.43 3.74 -2.05
CA GLN A 44 -10.78 3.89 -3.46
C GLN A 44 -11.62 2.74 -4.01
N ALA A 45 -11.87 1.70 -3.20
CA ALA A 45 -12.46 0.46 -3.65
C ALA A 45 -13.91 0.62 -4.10
N LYS A 46 -14.27 -0.05 -5.19
CA LYS A 46 -15.65 -0.34 -5.58
C LYS A 46 -15.95 -1.83 -5.37
N TYR A 47 -17.19 -2.10 -5.05
CA TYR A 47 -17.74 -3.45 -4.82
C TYR A 47 -18.72 -3.74 -5.95
N ILE A 48 -18.24 -4.46 -6.99
CA ILE A 48 -18.97 -4.66 -8.23
C ILE A 48 -19.78 -5.95 -8.17
N GLY A 49 -21.09 -5.83 -8.46
CA GLY A 49 -22.07 -6.90 -8.37
C GLY A 49 -22.80 -6.92 -7.02
N ARG A 50 -23.84 -6.10 -6.89
CA ARG A 50 -24.60 -5.84 -5.65
C ARG A 50 -24.98 -7.08 -4.87
N ILE A 51 -25.37 -8.14 -5.57
CA ILE A 51 -25.80 -9.40 -4.95
C ILE A 51 -24.69 -10.05 -4.10
N GLY A 52 -23.42 -9.72 -4.39
CA GLY A 52 -22.27 -10.22 -3.64
C GLY A 52 -21.89 -9.39 -2.42
N PHE A 53 -22.52 -8.21 -2.19
CA PHE A 53 -22.11 -7.24 -1.17
C PHE A 53 -23.30 -6.69 -0.40
N THR A 54 -24.07 -7.57 0.26
CA THR A 54 -25.33 -7.27 0.89
C THR A 54 -25.24 -6.66 2.27
N ASP A 55 -24.05 -6.67 2.90
CA ASP A 55 -23.81 -6.09 4.23
C ASP A 55 -22.61 -5.12 4.21
N PRO A 56 -22.81 -3.87 3.76
CA PRO A 56 -21.75 -2.87 3.68
C PRO A 56 -21.14 -2.54 5.05
N ALA A 57 -21.93 -2.62 6.12
CA ALA A 57 -21.44 -2.38 7.48
C ALA A 57 -20.47 -3.46 7.95
N ALA A 58 -20.79 -4.73 7.72
CA ALA A 58 -19.87 -5.84 8.01
C ALA A 58 -18.60 -5.78 7.14
N ILE A 59 -18.75 -5.41 5.87
CA ILE A 59 -17.59 -5.24 4.98
C ILE A 59 -16.63 -4.20 5.58
N LYS A 60 -17.12 -3.03 5.94
CA LYS A 60 -16.31 -1.95 6.50
C LYS A 60 -15.71 -2.30 7.86
N ASN A 61 -16.55 -2.71 8.79
CA ASN A 61 -16.16 -2.77 10.21
C ASN A 61 -15.52 -4.09 10.62
N GLN A 62 -15.73 -5.17 9.85
CA GLN A 62 -15.21 -6.50 10.14
C GLN A 62 -14.25 -7.01 9.07
N HIS A 63 -14.69 -7.04 7.80
CA HIS A 63 -13.92 -7.70 6.75
C HIS A 63 -12.66 -6.92 6.35
N MET A 64 -12.72 -5.61 6.17
CA MET A 64 -11.53 -4.79 5.87
C MET A 64 -10.47 -4.90 6.97
N VAL A 65 -10.89 -4.91 8.24
CA VAL A 65 -10.01 -5.13 9.39
C VAL A 65 -9.42 -6.53 9.34
N SER A 66 -10.28 -7.54 9.14
CA SER A 66 -9.86 -8.93 9.11
C SER A 66 -8.91 -9.26 7.96
N TRP A 67 -9.14 -8.72 6.74
CA TRP A 67 -8.23 -8.91 5.60
C TRP A 67 -6.85 -8.31 5.84
N ASN A 68 -6.78 -7.15 6.48
CA ASN A 68 -5.50 -6.57 6.89
C ASN A 68 -4.82 -7.42 7.98
N ASN A 69 -5.55 -7.84 9.01
CA ASN A 69 -5.00 -8.64 10.09
C ASN A 69 -4.48 -10.01 9.63
N LEU A 70 -5.05 -10.60 8.56
CA LEU A 70 -4.53 -11.85 7.98
C LEU A 70 -3.08 -11.76 7.54
N ILE A 71 -2.61 -10.58 7.13
CA ILE A 71 -1.23 -10.36 6.69
C ILE A 71 -0.25 -10.66 7.82
N GLU A 72 -0.56 -10.25 9.04
CA GLU A 72 0.26 -10.51 10.23
C GLU A 72 -0.03 -11.87 10.87
N ALA A 73 -1.30 -12.29 10.87
CA ALA A 73 -1.73 -13.54 11.51
C ALA A 73 -1.37 -14.81 10.73
N GLU A 74 -1.32 -14.73 9.39
CA GLU A 74 -1.00 -15.87 8.50
C GLU A 74 0.21 -15.55 7.58
N PRO A 75 1.41 -15.27 8.14
CA PRO A 75 2.57 -14.82 7.35
C PRO A 75 3.05 -15.87 6.33
N LYS A 76 2.85 -17.17 6.60
CA LYS A 76 3.18 -18.23 5.64
C LYS A 76 2.44 -18.08 4.32
N LYS A 77 1.26 -17.44 4.33
CA LYS A 77 0.38 -17.27 3.18
C LYS A 77 0.42 -15.86 2.60
N PHE A 78 0.51 -14.85 3.47
CA PHE A 78 0.32 -13.45 3.07
C PHE A 78 1.59 -12.59 3.14
N SER A 79 2.72 -13.10 3.66
CA SER A 79 3.99 -12.38 3.65
C SER A 79 4.50 -12.12 2.23
N LEU A 80 5.16 -10.99 2.04
CA LEU A 80 5.85 -10.63 0.80
C LEU A 80 7.33 -11.04 0.76
N GLU A 81 7.86 -11.68 1.81
CA GLU A 81 9.26 -12.11 1.86
C GLU A 81 9.64 -12.98 0.65
N LYS A 82 8.90 -14.06 0.44
CA LYS A 82 9.14 -14.98 -0.69
C LYS A 82 8.82 -14.35 -2.04
N PRO A 83 7.65 -13.69 -2.24
CA PRO A 83 7.33 -13.00 -3.49
C PRO A 83 8.40 -11.99 -3.93
N LEU A 84 8.94 -11.21 -3.01
CA LEU A 84 9.95 -10.19 -3.28
C LEU A 84 11.39 -10.66 -3.06
N LYS A 85 11.60 -11.96 -2.75
CA LYS A 85 12.92 -12.57 -2.49
C LYS A 85 13.74 -11.82 -1.46
N LEU A 86 13.10 -11.35 -0.40
CA LEU A 86 13.73 -10.61 0.67
C LEU A 86 14.58 -11.53 1.54
N LYS A 87 15.65 -10.98 2.12
CA LYS A 87 16.52 -11.69 3.08
C LYS A 87 15.91 -11.64 4.47
N ASP A 88 16.37 -12.51 5.35
CA ASP A 88 15.97 -12.51 6.75
C ASP A 88 16.15 -11.14 7.39
N GLY A 89 15.13 -10.68 8.09
CA GLY A 89 15.11 -9.39 8.76
C GLY A 89 14.85 -8.16 7.87
N GLN A 90 14.68 -8.33 6.56
CA GLN A 90 14.35 -7.22 5.65
C GLN A 90 12.86 -6.91 5.58
N TYR A 91 11.99 -7.78 6.08
CA TYR A 91 10.54 -7.67 5.95
C TYR A 91 9.86 -7.48 7.31
N THR A 92 8.89 -6.59 7.33
CA THR A 92 7.88 -6.52 8.38
C THR A 92 6.50 -6.29 7.76
N ALA A 93 5.45 -6.73 8.46
CA ALA A 93 4.09 -6.31 8.17
C ALA A 93 3.66 -5.31 9.26
N GLN A 94 3.00 -4.22 8.87
CA GLN A 94 2.49 -3.22 9.80
C GLN A 94 1.20 -2.61 9.26
N VAL A 95 0.09 -3.30 9.52
CA VAL A 95 -1.20 -2.97 8.91
C VAL A 95 -2.04 -1.97 9.74
N THR A 96 -1.60 -1.64 10.95
CA THR A 96 -2.38 -0.81 11.89
C THR A 96 -2.75 0.56 11.33
N ASP A 97 -1.80 1.23 10.65
CA ASP A 97 -2.06 2.56 10.06
C ASP A 97 -3.07 2.46 8.92
N MET A 98 -3.00 1.40 8.12
CA MET A 98 -3.95 1.16 7.03
C MET A 98 -5.34 0.80 7.53
N ILE A 99 -5.45 0.01 8.61
CA ILE A 99 -6.74 -0.25 9.26
C ILE A 99 -7.39 1.06 9.74
N LYS A 100 -6.59 1.97 10.32
CA LYS A 100 -7.10 3.31 10.73
C LYS A 100 -7.53 4.14 9.52
N TYR A 101 -6.73 4.12 8.45
CA TYR A 101 -7.00 4.88 7.23
C TYR A 101 -8.29 4.40 6.54
N ASN A 102 -8.54 3.09 6.53
CA ASN A 102 -9.73 2.48 5.97
C ASN A 102 -11.05 2.86 6.67
N LYS A 103 -11.00 3.48 7.86
CA LYS A 103 -12.21 4.04 8.49
C LYS A 103 -12.89 5.11 7.62
N ALA A 104 -12.13 5.78 6.75
CA ALA A 104 -12.65 6.74 5.79
C ALA A 104 -13.31 6.11 4.56
N ALA A 105 -13.19 4.79 4.36
CA ALA A 105 -13.81 4.10 3.22
C ALA A 105 -15.34 4.19 3.30
N ASN A 106 -15.95 4.49 2.16
CA ASN A 106 -17.42 4.46 2.01
C ASN A 106 -17.79 3.20 1.22
N VAL A 107 -18.30 2.18 1.90
CA VAL A 107 -18.67 0.92 1.26
C VAL A 107 -20.04 1.03 0.60
N GLU A 108 -21.01 1.61 1.30
CA GLU A 108 -22.40 1.65 0.86
C GLU A 108 -22.59 2.32 -0.50
N ASP A 109 -22.08 3.55 -0.66
CA ASP A 109 -22.16 4.30 -1.93
C ASP A 109 -21.21 3.75 -3.02
N ASN A 110 -20.34 2.81 -2.65
CA ASN A 110 -19.37 2.19 -3.55
C ASN A 110 -19.76 0.78 -4.00
N ILE A 111 -20.96 0.30 -3.65
CA ILE A 111 -21.53 -0.93 -4.20
C ILE A 111 -22.23 -0.58 -5.53
N ILE A 112 -21.69 -1.08 -6.64
CA ILE A 112 -22.13 -0.76 -8.01
C ILE A 112 -22.24 -2.02 -8.86
N ASP A 113 -22.84 -1.89 -10.03
CA ASP A 113 -22.88 -2.95 -11.04
C ASP A 113 -22.07 -2.61 -12.30
N ASP A 114 -21.66 -1.35 -12.45
CA ASP A 114 -20.87 -0.86 -13.57
C ASP A 114 -19.37 -1.18 -13.42
N GLU A 115 -18.67 -1.25 -14.54
CA GLU A 115 -17.23 -1.35 -14.60
C GLU A 115 -16.56 -0.12 -13.96
N TYR A 116 -15.44 -0.34 -13.31
CA TYR A 116 -14.70 0.71 -12.62
C TYR A 116 -13.21 0.52 -12.74
N THR A 117 -12.49 1.62 -12.93
CA THR A 117 -11.03 1.65 -12.88
C THR A 117 -10.55 2.98 -12.31
N ILE A 118 -9.37 2.95 -11.68
CA ILE A 118 -8.67 4.15 -11.23
C ILE A 118 -7.40 4.34 -12.05
N THR A 119 -6.92 5.58 -12.06
CA THR A 119 -5.65 5.93 -12.70
C THR A 119 -4.49 5.87 -11.70
N GLU A 120 -3.28 5.75 -12.21
CA GLU A 120 -2.06 5.85 -11.41
C GLU A 120 -1.99 7.15 -10.60
N ASP A 121 -2.44 8.28 -11.18
CA ASP A 121 -2.51 9.57 -10.48
C ASP A 121 -3.45 9.53 -9.27
N LYS A 122 -4.55 8.78 -9.37
CA LYS A 122 -5.47 8.59 -8.25
C LYS A 122 -4.83 7.76 -7.14
N VAL A 123 -4.02 6.75 -7.49
CA VAL A 123 -3.21 5.98 -6.54
C VAL A 123 -2.21 6.89 -5.83
N LYS A 124 -1.43 7.68 -6.57
CA LYS A 124 -0.46 8.65 -6.01
C LYS A 124 -1.12 9.64 -5.05
N LYS A 125 -2.29 10.16 -5.41
CA LYS A 125 -3.06 11.08 -4.56
C LYS A 125 -3.60 10.39 -3.29
N SER A 126 -3.93 9.09 -3.32
CA SER A 126 -4.32 8.33 -2.13
C SER A 126 -3.13 8.17 -1.19
N VAL A 127 -2.00 7.68 -1.72
CA VAL A 127 -0.76 7.46 -0.96
C VAL A 127 -0.26 8.73 -0.27
N ALA A 128 -0.33 9.88 -0.94
CA ALA A 128 0.12 11.16 -0.37
C ALA A 128 -0.63 11.56 0.92
N LYS A 129 -1.83 11.04 1.14
CA LYS A 129 -2.67 11.31 2.32
C LYS A 129 -2.38 10.38 3.50
N TYR A 130 -1.57 9.33 3.35
CA TYR A 130 -1.31 8.39 4.42
C TYR A 130 -0.62 9.05 5.61
N SER A 131 -1.05 8.68 6.81
CA SER A 131 -0.35 8.96 8.05
C SER A 131 0.32 7.67 8.48
N LEU A 132 1.63 7.57 8.24
CA LEU A 132 2.41 6.35 8.50
C LEU A 132 3.26 6.53 9.74
N THR A 133 3.33 5.47 10.55
CA THR A 133 4.20 5.41 11.74
C THR A 133 5.65 5.19 11.31
N ASP A 134 5.89 4.20 10.44
CA ASP A 134 7.22 3.95 9.88
C ASP A 134 7.63 5.00 8.86
N LYS A 135 8.90 5.39 8.93
CA LYS A 135 9.51 6.41 8.06
C LYS A 135 10.77 5.93 7.36
N ASP A 136 11.21 4.68 7.60
CA ASP A 136 12.45 4.15 7.04
C ASP A 136 12.17 2.94 6.16
N GLY A 137 12.68 2.95 4.95
CA GLY A 137 12.57 1.87 3.98
C GLY A 137 11.53 2.07 2.90
N ILE A 138 11.15 0.97 2.26
CA ILE A 138 10.14 0.90 1.21
C ILE A 138 8.86 0.32 1.79
N GLY A 139 7.79 1.09 1.74
CA GLY A 139 6.43 0.61 2.03
C GLY A 139 5.84 -0.08 0.81
N VAL A 140 5.13 -1.18 1.04
CA VAL A 140 4.29 -1.82 0.02
C VAL A 140 2.84 -1.72 0.47
N VAL A 141 1.96 -1.22 -0.38
CA VAL A 141 0.52 -1.12 -0.12
C VAL A 141 -0.26 -1.62 -1.35
N TYR A 142 -1.35 -2.31 -1.11
CA TYR A 142 -2.29 -2.64 -2.17
C TYR A 142 -3.44 -1.64 -2.14
N VAL A 143 -3.42 -0.65 -3.03
CA VAL A 143 -4.56 0.25 -3.23
C VAL A 143 -5.62 -0.52 -4.00
N VAL A 144 -6.64 -0.97 -3.30
CA VAL A 144 -7.70 -1.79 -3.86
C VAL A 144 -8.56 -0.93 -4.79
N GLU A 145 -8.63 -1.34 -6.06
CA GLU A 145 -9.48 -0.71 -7.08
C GLU A 145 -10.89 -1.25 -6.98
N SER A 146 -11.04 -2.57 -6.99
CA SER A 146 -12.35 -3.18 -6.87
C SER A 146 -12.31 -4.64 -6.38
N LEU A 147 -13.40 -5.02 -5.73
CA LEU A 147 -13.79 -6.39 -5.51
C LEU A 147 -14.94 -6.67 -6.50
N ASN A 148 -14.63 -7.34 -7.61
CA ASN A 148 -15.60 -7.62 -8.66
C ASN A 148 -16.17 -9.04 -8.51
N LYS A 149 -17.41 -9.14 -8.04
CA LYS A 149 -18.08 -10.43 -7.82
C LYS A 149 -18.43 -11.13 -9.13
N THR A 150 -18.76 -10.36 -10.16
CA THR A 150 -19.10 -10.90 -11.48
C THR A 150 -17.87 -11.55 -12.15
N ALA A 151 -16.71 -10.88 -12.08
CA ALA A 151 -15.43 -11.42 -12.57
C ALA A 151 -14.75 -12.38 -11.57
N GLU A 152 -15.27 -12.49 -10.35
CA GLU A 152 -14.65 -13.24 -9.24
C GLU A 152 -13.19 -12.82 -9.00
N THR A 153 -12.91 -11.52 -9.08
CA THR A 153 -11.54 -11.01 -9.10
C THR A 153 -11.41 -9.77 -8.19
N LEU A 154 -10.32 -9.75 -7.43
CA LEU A 154 -9.84 -8.58 -6.70
C LEU A 154 -8.82 -7.86 -7.59
N TYR A 155 -9.06 -6.59 -7.87
CA TYR A 155 -8.14 -5.72 -8.59
C TYR A 155 -7.48 -4.75 -7.61
N ALA A 156 -6.15 -4.68 -7.62
CA ALA A 156 -5.41 -3.76 -6.78
C ALA A 156 -4.16 -3.22 -7.49
N TRP A 157 -3.79 -1.99 -7.13
CA TRP A 157 -2.52 -1.39 -7.51
C TRP A 157 -1.49 -1.74 -6.43
N VAL A 158 -0.58 -2.64 -6.77
CA VAL A 158 0.58 -2.95 -5.92
C VAL A 158 1.54 -1.79 -6.03
N THR A 159 1.67 -1.06 -4.93
CA THR A 159 2.35 0.24 -4.91
C THR A 159 3.50 0.21 -3.93
N PHE A 160 4.70 0.51 -4.44
CA PHE A 160 5.92 0.68 -3.66
C PHE A 160 6.11 2.16 -3.39
N ILE A 161 6.38 2.53 -2.14
CA ILE A 161 6.53 3.91 -1.71
C ILE A 161 7.80 4.09 -0.89
N ASP A 162 8.44 5.23 -1.01
CA ASP A 162 9.42 5.69 -0.04
C ASP A 162 8.68 6.13 1.23
N LEU A 163 8.96 5.49 2.37
CA LEU A 163 8.21 5.72 3.60
C LEU A 163 8.41 7.11 4.18
N ALA A 164 9.59 7.71 4.00
CA ALA A 164 9.90 9.03 4.52
C ALA A 164 9.11 10.13 3.79
N SER A 165 9.14 10.09 2.46
CA SER A 165 8.53 11.12 1.62
C SER A 165 7.09 10.80 1.19
N LYS A 166 6.67 9.55 1.33
CA LYS A 166 5.41 8.99 0.78
C LYS A 166 5.30 9.11 -0.74
N LYS A 167 6.43 9.24 -1.43
CA LYS A 167 6.44 9.23 -2.89
C LYS A 167 6.29 7.82 -3.41
N VAL A 168 5.47 7.66 -4.43
CA VAL A 168 5.37 6.38 -5.15
C VAL A 168 6.64 6.15 -5.95
N ILE A 169 7.31 5.04 -5.67
CA ILE A 169 8.51 4.58 -6.37
C ILE A 169 8.11 3.82 -7.64
N TYR A 170 7.14 2.93 -7.49
CA TYR A 170 6.59 2.11 -8.56
C TYR A 170 5.17 1.69 -8.20
N THR A 171 4.32 1.55 -9.20
CA THR A 171 2.96 1.01 -9.01
C THR A 171 2.53 0.26 -10.26
N GLU A 172 1.85 -0.86 -10.07
CA GLU A 172 1.32 -1.68 -11.16
C GLU A 172 -0.01 -2.28 -10.73
N LYS A 173 -1.00 -2.26 -11.64
CA LYS A 173 -2.28 -2.92 -11.42
C LYS A 173 -2.11 -4.43 -11.56
N ILE A 174 -2.48 -5.15 -10.53
CA ILE A 174 -2.43 -6.61 -10.48
C ILE A 174 -3.80 -7.13 -10.06
N GLU A 175 -4.19 -8.23 -10.66
CA GLU A 175 -5.43 -8.92 -10.34
C GLU A 175 -5.16 -10.23 -9.59
N GLY A 176 -6.09 -10.59 -8.72
CA GLY A 176 -6.06 -11.86 -8.00
C GLY A 176 -7.43 -12.52 -8.02
N LYS A 177 -7.53 -13.72 -8.62
CA LYS A 177 -8.80 -14.46 -8.65
C LYS A 177 -9.22 -14.78 -7.23
N ALA A 178 -10.44 -14.39 -6.86
CA ALA A 178 -11.02 -14.68 -5.57
C ALA A 178 -11.33 -16.17 -5.44
N GLY A 179 -11.27 -16.70 -4.22
CA GLY A 179 -11.55 -18.11 -3.97
C GLY A 179 -11.35 -18.47 -2.51
N GLY A 180 -12.13 -19.44 -2.03
CA GLY A 180 -12.15 -19.88 -0.64
C GLY A 180 -13.56 -19.98 -0.09
N PHE A 181 -13.71 -20.59 1.06
CA PHE A 181 -15.02 -20.78 1.70
C PHE A 181 -15.34 -19.59 2.63
N GLY A 182 -16.53 -19.03 2.46
CA GLY A 182 -17.02 -17.89 3.21
C GLY A 182 -16.45 -16.54 2.71
N PHE A 183 -17.20 -15.46 2.91
CA PHE A 183 -16.94 -14.14 2.34
C PHE A 183 -15.51 -13.61 2.62
N ARG A 184 -15.05 -13.72 3.89
CA ARG A 184 -13.70 -13.29 4.27
C ARG A 184 -12.61 -14.04 3.48
N ASN A 185 -12.67 -15.38 3.48
CA ASN A 185 -11.62 -16.19 2.85
C ASN A 185 -11.68 -16.12 1.33
N TYR A 186 -12.87 -15.92 0.76
CA TYR A 186 -13.05 -15.76 -0.67
C TYR A 186 -12.23 -14.58 -1.21
N TRP A 187 -12.36 -13.41 -0.59
CA TRP A 187 -11.61 -12.23 -1.01
C TRP A 187 -10.14 -12.27 -0.55
N ALA A 188 -9.85 -12.86 0.61
CA ALA A 188 -8.46 -13.13 1.02
C ALA A 188 -7.72 -14.03 0.03
N GLY A 189 -8.42 -14.95 -0.63
CA GLY A 189 -7.89 -15.74 -1.74
C GLY A 189 -7.36 -14.88 -2.89
N GLY A 190 -8.06 -13.78 -3.23
CA GLY A 190 -7.60 -12.79 -4.21
C GLY A 190 -6.29 -12.13 -3.80
N VAL A 191 -6.15 -11.73 -2.53
CA VAL A 191 -4.90 -11.17 -2.00
C VAL A 191 -3.73 -12.17 -2.15
N TYR A 192 -3.96 -13.43 -1.79
CA TYR A 192 -2.96 -14.48 -1.95
C TYR A 192 -2.54 -14.67 -3.42
N LYS A 193 -3.47 -14.57 -4.37
CA LYS A 193 -3.16 -14.65 -5.80
C LYS A 193 -2.35 -13.46 -6.28
N ILE A 194 -2.61 -12.24 -5.77
CA ILE A 194 -1.78 -11.07 -6.05
C ILE A 194 -0.33 -11.31 -5.56
N ASN A 195 -0.13 -11.89 -4.38
CA ASN A 195 1.21 -12.22 -3.89
C ASN A 195 1.94 -13.19 -4.83
N ASN A 196 1.24 -14.18 -5.40
CA ASN A 196 1.82 -15.10 -6.39
C ASN A 196 2.16 -14.39 -7.71
N GLU A 197 1.32 -13.44 -8.16
CA GLU A 197 1.61 -12.62 -9.32
C GLU A 197 2.84 -11.73 -9.12
N ILE A 198 3.01 -11.16 -7.93
CA ILE A 198 4.24 -10.41 -7.57
C ILE A 198 5.47 -11.31 -7.72
N ALA A 199 5.41 -12.54 -7.22
CA ALA A 199 6.52 -13.49 -7.32
C ALA A 199 6.88 -13.79 -8.80
N SER A 200 5.89 -13.92 -9.68
CA SER A 200 6.10 -14.15 -11.10
C SER A 200 6.68 -12.93 -11.82
N ARG A 201 6.25 -11.72 -11.45
CA ARG A 201 6.68 -10.43 -12.03
C ARG A 201 8.04 -9.96 -11.53
N TYR A 202 8.47 -10.36 -10.33
CA TYR A 202 9.70 -9.89 -9.69
C TYR A 202 10.94 -9.94 -10.59
N LYS A 203 11.11 -11.04 -11.34
CA LYS A 203 12.25 -11.19 -12.28
C LYS A 203 12.21 -10.17 -13.43
N GLY A 204 11.01 -9.84 -13.90
CA GLY A 204 10.81 -8.79 -14.91
C GLY A 204 11.17 -7.43 -14.34
N TRP A 205 10.58 -7.07 -13.20
CA TRP A 205 10.84 -5.81 -12.50
C TRP A 205 12.33 -5.59 -12.22
N SER A 206 13.02 -6.62 -11.69
CA SER A 206 14.45 -6.52 -11.40
C SER A 206 15.35 -6.35 -12.63
N LYS A 207 14.84 -6.57 -13.86
CA LYS A 207 15.56 -6.31 -15.10
C LYS A 207 15.26 -4.93 -15.68
N THR A 208 14.00 -4.48 -15.57
CA THR A 208 13.51 -3.27 -16.25
C THR A 208 13.53 -2.02 -15.38
N LEU A 209 13.50 -2.18 -14.05
CA LEU A 209 13.42 -1.07 -13.09
C LEU A 209 14.77 -0.83 -12.35
N LYS A 210 15.89 -1.14 -13.01
CA LYS A 210 17.22 -0.91 -12.46
C LYS A 210 17.66 0.54 -12.64
#